data_c61a240c500da7ed4a01d50303061ebf
#
_entry.id   c61a240c500da7ed4a01d50303061ebf
#
_cell.length_a   1.000
_cell.length_b   1.000
_cell.length_c   1.000
_cell.angle_alpha   90.00
_cell.angle_beta   90.00
_cell.angle_gamma   90.00
#
_symmetry.space_group_name_H-M   'P 1'
#
loop_
_entity.id
_entity.type
_entity.pdbx_description
1 polymer ?
#
loop_
_entity_poly.entity_id
_entity_poly.type
_entity_poly.pdbx_seq_one_letter_code
_entity_poly.pdbx_strand_id
1 'polypeptide(L)'
;MKYSEIKNSTNIFNKVGSDGNGTDEKYFEYLRSLCSVHPVETSRHKRYQDNDFECSPYVLWNNSLRLFNDDCDIYAIVYTSKDNESFKRVGIYIEQVFKYVEIRVNFIEKIIDYIDNYQ
;
A
#
# COMPACT_ATOMS: atom_id res chain seq x y z
N MET A 1 6.31 22.00 -3.30
CA MET A 1 5.23 21.13 -2.77
C MET A 1 5.34 21.01 -1.26
N LYS A 2 4.26 21.24 -0.56
CA LYS A 2 4.24 21.15 0.91
C LYS A 2 4.04 19.71 1.34
N TYR A 3 4.58 19.36 2.51
CA TYR A 3 4.41 18.02 3.05
C TYR A 3 2.94 17.63 3.22
N SER A 4 2.08 18.58 3.60
CA SER A 4 0.65 18.32 3.74
C SER A 4 0.00 17.86 2.43
N GLU A 5 0.49 18.35 1.30
CA GLU A 5 -0.01 17.92 -0.01
C GLU A 5 0.38 16.49 -0.30
N ILE A 6 1.61 16.12 0.05
CA ILE A 6 2.10 14.74 -0.11
C ILE A 6 1.33 13.80 0.81
N LYS A 7 1.17 14.19 2.07
CA LYS A 7 0.50 13.37 3.08
C LYS A 7 -0.96 13.09 2.73
N ASN A 8 -1.64 14.07 2.12
CA ASN A 8 -3.07 13.98 1.83
C ASN A 8 -3.37 13.57 0.39
N SER A 9 -2.35 13.28 -0.40
CA SER A 9 -2.53 12.85 -1.79
C SER A 9 -3.29 11.55 -1.88
N THR A 10 -4.16 11.44 -2.90
CA THR A 10 -4.89 10.23 -3.24
C THR A 10 -4.65 9.80 -4.69
N ASN A 11 -3.72 10.49 -5.38
CA ASN A 11 -3.59 10.40 -6.84
C ASN A 11 -2.75 9.22 -7.33
N ILE A 12 -1.98 8.59 -6.46
CA ILE A 12 -1.08 7.50 -6.87
C ILE A 12 -1.84 6.19 -6.91
N PHE A 13 -2.45 5.78 -5.80
CA PHE A 13 -3.14 4.51 -5.70
C PHE A 13 -4.64 4.63 -5.97
N ASN A 14 -5.23 5.80 -5.76
CA ASN A 14 -6.67 6.06 -5.88
C ASN A 14 -7.49 5.10 -5.00
N LYS A 15 -7.00 4.81 -3.82
CA LYS A 15 -7.66 3.91 -2.86
C LYS A 15 -8.06 4.72 -1.63
N VAL A 16 -9.34 5.04 -1.55
CA VAL A 16 -9.87 5.82 -0.44
C VAL A 16 -10.56 4.96 0.62
N GLY A 17 -10.78 3.69 0.32
CA GLY A 17 -11.37 2.76 1.28
C GLY A 17 -12.85 2.97 1.53
N SER A 18 -13.39 2.23 2.49
CA SER A 18 -14.82 2.20 2.75
C SER A 18 -15.36 3.51 3.34
N ASP A 19 -14.53 4.29 4.02
CA ASP A 19 -14.94 5.56 4.62
C ASP A 19 -14.70 6.78 3.71
N GLY A 20 -14.07 6.57 2.55
CA GLY A 20 -13.78 7.63 1.61
C GLY A 20 -12.65 8.58 2.01
N ASN A 21 -11.96 8.33 3.09
CA ASN A 21 -10.94 9.23 3.65
C ASN A 21 -9.51 8.67 3.55
N GLY A 22 -9.32 7.58 2.82
CA GLY A 22 -8.00 6.99 2.64
C GLY A 22 -7.10 7.87 1.78
N THR A 23 -5.82 7.82 2.06
CA THR A 23 -4.78 8.52 1.29
C THR A 23 -3.79 7.51 0.75
N ASP A 24 -2.91 7.96 -0.15
CA ASP A 24 -1.83 7.10 -0.65
C ASP A 24 -0.97 6.58 0.50
N GLU A 25 -0.68 7.42 1.48
CA GLU A 25 0.12 7.04 2.63
C GLU A 25 -0.57 5.95 3.45
N LYS A 26 -1.86 6.09 3.70
CA LYS A 26 -2.63 5.10 4.45
C LYS A 26 -2.76 3.79 3.69
N TYR A 27 -2.94 3.86 2.38
CA TYR A 27 -3.01 2.65 1.57
C TYR A 27 -1.67 1.94 1.53
N PHE A 28 -0.56 2.67 1.41
CA PHE A 28 0.77 2.08 1.44
C PHE A 28 1.04 1.40 2.79
N GLU A 29 0.62 2.00 3.90
CA GLU A 29 0.74 1.36 5.21
C GLU A 29 -0.04 0.04 5.26
N TYR A 30 -1.23 0.01 4.67
CA TYR A 30 -2.00 -1.22 4.56
C TYR A 30 -1.25 -2.28 3.77
N LEU A 31 -0.73 -1.94 2.60
CA LEU A 31 0.06 -2.88 1.79
C LEU A 31 1.26 -3.41 2.58
N ARG A 32 1.94 -2.54 3.27
CA ARG A 32 3.10 -2.93 4.07
C ARG A 32 2.71 -3.88 5.20
N SER A 33 1.57 -3.65 5.84
CA SER A 33 1.10 -4.51 6.91
C SER A 33 0.70 -5.89 6.42
N LEU A 34 0.14 -5.98 5.21
CA LEU A 34 -0.20 -7.26 4.61
C LEU A 34 1.05 -8.12 4.36
N CYS A 35 2.13 -7.47 3.94
CA CYS A 35 3.39 -8.15 3.63
C CYS A 35 4.27 -8.35 4.85
N SER A 36 3.77 -8.08 6.04
CA SER A 36 4.49 -8.29 7.28
C SER A 36 4.67 -9.77 7.57
N VAL A 37 5.85 -10.11 8.13
CA VAL A 37 6.17 -11.49 8.48
C VAL A 37 5.28 -12.00 9.61
N HIS A 38 4.76 -11.12 10.43
CA HIS A 38 3.96 -11.49 11.59
C HIS A 38 2.54 -10.96 11.41
N PRO A 39 1.60 -11.81 10.96
CA PRO A 39 0.21 -11.42 10.88
C PRO A 39 -0.33 -11.09 12.26
N VAL A 40 -0.98 -9.95 12.37
CA VAL A 40 -1.52 -9.45 13.64
C VAL A 40 -2.98 -9.08 13.43
N GLU A 41 -3.83 -9.48 14.39
CA GLU A 41 -5.20 -8.99 14.41
C GLU A 41 -5.18 -7.49 14.66
N THR A 42 -5.83 -6.73 13.80
CA THR A 42 -5.86 -5.29 13.96
C THR A 42 -7.05 -4.70 13.19
N SER A 43 -7.61 -3.66 13.74
CA SER A 43 -8.57 -2.81 13.05
C SER A 43 -7.93 -1.53 12.53
N ARG A 44 -6.60 -1.45 12.55
CA ARG A 44 -5.83 -0.26 12.19
C ARG A 44 -6.07 0.20 10.76
N HIS A 45 -6.27 -0.75 9.84
CA HIS A 45 -6.50 -0.45 8.43
C HIS A 45 -7.94 -0.78 8.02
N LYS A 46 -8.88 -0.51 8.90
CA LYS A 46 -10.26 -0.94 8.77
C LYS A 46 -10.93 -0.52 7.48
N ARG A 47 -10.54 0.62 6.93
CA ARG A 47 -11.13 1.10 5.67
C ARG A 47 -10.79 0.21 4.47
N TYR A 48 -9.74 -0.59 4.57
CA TYR A 48 -9.28 -1.49 3.51
C TYR A 48 -9.50 -2.95 3.87
N GLN A 49 -9.77 -3.24 5.12
CA GLN A 49 -9.94 -4.62 5.60
C GLN A 49 -11.39 -5.04 5.57
N ASP A 50 -11.63 -6.29 5.19
CA ASP A 50 -12.96 -6.89 5.26
C ASP A 50 -13.21 -7.51 6.63
N ASN A 51 -12.16 -7.91 7.33
CA ASN A 51 -12.20 -8.54 8.64
C ASN A 51 -11.09 -7.97 9.52
N ASP A 52 -11.22 -8.19 10.84
CA ASP A 52 -10.20 -7.76 11.80
C ASP A 52 -8.87 -8.49 11.62
N PHE A 53 -8.91 -9.68 11.03
CA PHE A 53 -7.72 -10.46 10.75
C PHE A 53 -7.50 -10.53 9.25
N GLU A 54 -6.39 -9.98 8.81
CA GLU A 54 -5.93 -10.12 7.43
C GLU A 54 -4.42 -10.28 7.42
N CYS A 55 -3.94 -11.24 6.64
CA CYS A 55 -2.51 -11.42 6.43
C CYS A 55 -2.27 -11.94 5.03
N SER A 56 -1.07 -11.69 4.52
CA SER A 56 -0.66 -12.19 3.21
C SER A 56 0.65 -12.96 3.36
N PRO A 57 0.58 -14.29 3.48
CA PRO A 57 1.80 -15.10 3.53
C PRO A 57 2.48 -15.24 2.16
N TYR A 58 1.78 -14.90 1.08
CA TYR A 58 2.31 -15.05 -0.27
C TYR A 58 2.19 -13.76 -1.06
N VAL A 59 3.21 -13.52 -1.86
CA VAL A 59 3.17 -12.53 -2.93
C VAL A 59 3.49 -13.25 -4.22
N LEU A 60 2.63 -13.14 -5.22
CA LEU A 60 2.78 -13.84 -6.48
C LEU A 60 2.97 -12.85 -7.62
N TRP A 61 3.89 -13.17 -8.52
CA TRP A 61 4.03 -12.42 -9.75
C TRP A 61 2.85 -12.70 -10.68
N ASN A 62 2.32 -11.65 -11.29
CA ASN A 62 1.35 -11.79 -12.38
C ASN A 62 2.13 -12.00 -13.68
N ASN A 63 2.61 -13.20 -13.86
CA ASN A 63 3.50 -13.54 -14.96
C ASN A 63 2.74 -14.14 -16.16
N SER A 64 3.47 -14.83 -17.01
CA SER A 64 2.95 -15.44 -18.24
C SER A 64 1.82 -16.45 -18.03
N LEU A 65 1.62 -16.95 -16.82
CA LEU A 65 0.51 -17.85 -16.53
C LEU A 65 -0.83 -17.13 -16.49
N ARG A 66 -0.83 -15.84 -16.23
CA ARG A 66 -2.02 -14.98 -16.22
C ARG A 66 -3.20 -15.60 -15.49
N LEU A 67 -2.97 -16.01 -14.27
CA LEU A 67 -3.99 -16.63 -13.42
C LEU A 67 -5.19 -15.71 -13.21
N PHE A 68 -4.98 -14.41 -13.30
CA PHE A 68 -5.99 -13.39 -13.09
C PHE A 68 -6.02 -12.44 -14.28
N ASN A 69 -7.18 -11.89 -14.53
CA ASN A 69 -7.44 -11.14 -15.77
C ASN A 69 -7.29 -9.62 -15.55
N ASP A 70 -6.24 -9.20 -14.89
CA ASP A 70 -5.90 -7.78 -14.76
C ASP A 70 -4.41 -7.59 -15.03
N ASP A 71 -3.99 -6.33 -15.09
CA ASP A 71 -2.66 -5.95 -15.54
C ASP A 71 -1.70 -5.54 -14.43
N CYS A 72 -2.03 -5.86 -13.18
CA CYS A 72 -1.11 -5.56 -12.08
C CYS A 72 0.14 -6.44 -12.17
N ASP A 73 1.20 -6.02 -11.51
CA ASP A 73 2.49 -6.71 -11.58
C ASP A 73 2.60 -7.83 -10.56
N ILE A 74 2.03 -7.62 -9.38
CA ILE A 74 2.16 -8.53 -8.23
C ILE A 74 0.80 -8.65 -7.56
N TYR A 75 0.51 -9.83 -7.01
CA TYR A 75 -0.65 -10.03 -6.15
C TYR A 75 -0.20 -10.39 -4.74
N ALA A 76 -0.73 -9.69 -3.76
CA ALA A 76 -0.73 -10.17 -2.38
C ALA A 76 -1.97 -11.04 -2.20
N ILE A 77 -1.78 -12.27 -1.77
CA ILE A 77 -2.89 -13.18 -1.48
C ILE A 77 -3.22 -13.04 0.00
N VAL A 78 -4.39 -12.47 0.27
CA VAL A 78 -4.78 -12.08 1.62
C VAL A 78 -5.78 -13.05 2.17
N TYR A 79 -5.47 -13.65 3.28
CA TYR A 79 -6.42 -14.46 4.04
C TYR A 79 -7.18 -13.54 4.99
N THR A 80 -8.51 -13.61 4.94
CA THR A 80 -9.38 -12.66 5.62
C THR A 80 -10.06 -13.24 6.85
N SER A 81 -9.75 -14.49 7.23
CA SER A 81 -10.26 -15.09 8.45
C SER A 81 -9.17 -15.96 9.09
N LYS A 82 -9.34 -16.21 10.39
CA LYS A 82 -8.37 -16.99 11.14
C LYS A 82 -8.35 -18.46 10.77
N ASP A 83 -9.43 -18.97 10.22
CA ASP A 83 -9.56 -20.36 9.81
C ASP A 83 -9.16 -20.59 8.34
N ASN A 84 -8.73 -19.55 7.66
CA ASN A 84 -8.20 -19.60 6.29
C ASN A 84 -9.19 -20.12 5.26
N GLU A 85 -10.47 -20.00 5.52
CA GLU A 85 -11.48 -20.48 4.59
C GLU A 85 -11.79 -19.48 3.47
N SER A 86 -11.40 -18.22 3.65
CA SER A 86 -11.61 -17.21 2.63
C SER A 86 -10.34 -16.45 2.36
N PHE A 87 -10.21 -16.01 1.12
CA PHE A 87 -9.07 -15.19 0.73
C PHE A 87 -9.50 -14.18 -0.33
N LYS A 88 -8.72 -13.12 -0.45
CA LYS A 88 -8.85 -12.16 -1.55
C LYS A 88 -7.46 -11.88 -2.11
N ARG A 89 -7.43 -11.27 -3.28
CA ARG A 89 -6.16 -10.83 -3.85
C ARG A 89 -6.13 -9.31 -3.89
N VAL A 90 -4.95 -8.77 -3.64
CA VAL A 90 -4.72 -7.33 -3.74
C VAL A 90 -3.67 -7.13 -4.83
N GLY A 91 -4.07 -6.48 -5.92
CA GLY A 91 -3.16 -6.20 -7.03
C GLY A 91 -2.25 -5.03 -6.70
N ILE A 92 -0.98 -5.18 -7.01
CA ILE A 92 0.03 -4.17 -6.75
C ILE A 92 0.72 -3.82 -8.07
N TYR A 93 0.75 -2.53 -8.37
CA TYR A 93 1.47 -2.00 -9.54
C TYR A 93 2.80 -1.43 -9.05
N ILE A 94 3.89 -2.03 -9.48
CA ILE A 94 5.23 -1.64 -9.06
C ILE A 94 5.49 -0.18 -9.38
N GLU A 95 5.02 0.30 -10.54
CA GLU A 95 5.17 1.69 -10.93
C GLU A 95 4.55 2.65 -9.92
N GLN A 96 3.39 2.31 -9.37
CA GLN A 96 2.76 3.13 -8.33
C GLN A 96 3.60 3.18 -7.06
N VAL A 97 4.15 2.04 -6.65
CA VAL A 97 5.01 1.97 -5.47
C VAL A 97 6.26 2.82 -5.67
N PHE A 98 6.90 2.72 -6.84
CA PHE A 98 8.07 3.53 -7.15
C PHE A 98 7.73 5.02 -7.12
N LYS A 99 6.60 5.41 -7.68
CA LYS A 99 6.18 6.80 -7.68
C LYS A 99 5.93 7.32 -6.27
N TYR A 100 5.30 6.50 -5.44
CA TYR A 100 5.07 6.84 -4.04
C TYR A 100 6.39 7.13 -3.31
N VAL A 101 7.37 6.25 -3.48
CA VAL A 101 8.69 6.38 -2.85
C VAL A 101 9.44 7.57 -3.43
N GLU A 102 9.43 7.73 -4.76
CA GLU A 102 10.15 8.80 -5.45
C GLU A 102 9.72 10.19 -4.97
N ILE A 103 8.43 10.42 -4.83
CA ILE A 103 7.91 11.71 -4.37
C ILE A 103 8.44 12.02 -2.96
N ARG A 104 8.48 11.03 -2.10
CA ARG A 104 8.94 11.22 -0.72
C ARG A 104 10.45 11.39 -0.61
N VAL A 105 11.20 10.66 -1.41
CA VAL A 105 12.65 10.84 -1.49
C VAL A 105 12.99 12.23 -1.99
N ASN A 106 12.33 12.68 -3.05
CA ASN A 106 12.55 14.03 -3.60
C ASN A 106 12.23 15.12 -2.58
N PHE A 107 11.18 14.91 -1.78
CA PHE A 107 10.83 15.86 -0.73
C PHE A 107 11.92 15.92 0.35
N ILE A 108 12.44 14.77 0.75
CA ILE A 108 13.52 14.69 1.74
C ILE A 108 14.78 15.38 1.20
N GLU A 109 15.11 15.16 -0.05
CA GLU A 109 16.26 15.82 -0.70
C GLU A 109 16.12 17.34 -0.69
N LYS A 110 14.93 17.85 -0.92
CA LYS A 110 14.67 19.30 -0.85
C LYS A 110 14.85 19.85 0.56
N ILE A 111 14.45 19.09 1.57
CA ILE A 111 14.68 19.48 2.96
C ILE A 111 16.17 19.54 3.26
N ILE A 112 16.92 18.54 2.83
CA ILE A 112 18.37 18.48 3.02
C ILE A 112 19.05 19.68 2.36
N ASP A 113 18.70 19.96 1.11
CA ASP A 113 19.25 21.09 0.36
C ASP A 113 18.94 22.41 1.08
N TYR A 114 17.73 22.56 1.59
CA TYR A 114 17.34 23.76 2.32
C TYR A 114 18.18 23.93 3.57
N ILE A 115 18.40 22.87 4.33
CA ILE A 115 19.21 22.89 5.54
C ILE A 115 20.66 23.24 5.21
N ASP A 116 21.23 22.62 4.18
CA ASP A 116 22.60 22.85 3.76
C ASP A 116 22.83 24.29 3.33
N ASN A 117 21.87 24.89 2.62
CA ASN A 117 21.97 26.27 2.16
C ASN A 117 21.81 27.28 3.29
N TYR A 118 21.31 26.89 4.44
CA TYR A 118 21.12 27.76 5.59
C TYR A 118 22.31 27.79 6.54
N GLN A 119 23.30 26.97 6.29
CA GLN A 119 24.55 26.95 7.05
C GLN A 119 25.63 27.77 6.30
#